data_02dca3653f9326ecce49756b4fb02a59
#
_entry.id   02dca3653f9326ecce49756b4fb02a59
#
_cell.length_a   1.000
_cell.length_b   1.000
_cell.length_c   1.000
_cell.angle_alpha   90.00
_cell.angle_beta   90.00
_cell.angle_gamma   90.00
#
_symmetry.space_group_name_H-M   'P 1'
#
loop_
_entity.id
_entity.type
_entity.pdbx_description
1 polymer ?
#
loop_
_entity_poly.entity_id
_entity_poly.type
_entity_poly.pdbx_seq_one_letter_code
_entity_poly.pdbx_strand_id
1 'polypeptide(L)'
;MARFREIEFHDQFDIIVAIANGGIIPAAILNQRLGVEFQILKINFRDTNQKPKYENPQLLSPVGFEYRDKTILMVEDRIKTGATINFAIGLLQGAKKIKTFAVNGNADYALYNESCFRFPWNI
;
A
#
# COMPACT_ATOMS: atom_id res chain seq x y z
N MET A 1 15.61 -7.18 -0.05
CA MET A 1 14.72 -8.35 -0.21
C MET A 1 14.62 -9.22 1.05
N ALA A 2 15.71 -9.35 1.81
CA ALA A 2 15.68 -10.15 3.04
C ALA A 2 14.62 -9.66 4.04
N ARG A 3 14.43 -8.36 4.17
CA ARG A 3 13.47 -7.80 5.11
C ARG A 3 12.02 -8.18 4.81
N PHE A 4 11.69 -8.44 3.54
CA PHE A 4 10.36 -8.94 3.17
C PHE A 4 10.11 -10.33 3.74
N ARG A 5 11.15 -11.12 3.94
CA ARG A 5 11.05 -12.46 4.51
C ARG A 5 11.02 -12.42 6.04
N GLU A 6 11.64 -11.42 6.63
CA GLU A 6 11.82 -11.32 8.08
C GLU A 6 10.67 -10.63 8.79
N ILE A 7 9.91 -9.80 8.06
CA ILE A 7 8.82 -9.07 8.70
C ILE A 7 7.76 -10.05 9.20
N GLU A 8 7.30 -9.84 10.42
CA GLU A 8 6.28 -10.67 11.05
C GLU A 8 4.96 -9.93 11.07
N PHE A 9 3.91 -10.60 10.63
CA PHE A 9 2.55 -10.07 10.68
C PHE A 9 1.81 -10.68 11.85
N HIS A 10 1.14 -9.83 12.63
CA HIS A 10 0.38 -10.25 13.81
C HIS A 10 -1.12 -10.35 13.51
N ASP A 11 -1.51 -10.06 12.28
CA ASP A 11 -2.88 -10.13 11.80
C ASP A 11 -3.01 -11.18 10.71
N GLN A 12 -4.20 -11.74 10.57
CA GLN A 12 -4.54 -12.59 9.44
C GLN A 12 -5.32 -11.76 8.43
N PHE A 13 -4.79 -11.66 7.23
CA PHE A 13 -5.38 -10.82 6.19
C PHE A 13 -6.23 -11.63 5.23
N ASP A 14 -7.34 -11.03 4.79
CA ASP A 14 -8.20 -11.62 3.76
C ASP A 14 -7.81 -11.12 2.37
N ILE A 15 -7.35 -9.86 2.30
CA ILE A 15 -7.01 -9.20 1.03
C ILE A 15 -5.73 -8.40 1.22
N ILE A 16 -4.87 -8.43 0.21
CA ILE A 16 -3.77 -7.48 0.09
C ILE A 16 -4.13 -6.49 -1.01
N VAL A 17 -4.06 -5.20 -0.70
CA VAL A 17 -4.42 -4.13 -1.62
C VAL A 17 -3.19 -3.31 -1.93
N ALA A 18 -2.77 -3.31 -3.19
CA ALA A 18 -1.65 -2.51 -3.66
C ALA A 18 -2.15 -1.15 -4.13
N ILE A 19 -1.51 -0.09 -3.64
CA ILE A 19 -1.77 1.25 -4.19
C ILE A 19 -0.84 1.42 -5.40
N ALA A 20 -1.46 1.47 -6.57
CA ALA A 20 -0.71 1.54 -7.82
C ALA A 20 -0.13 2.95 -8.02
N ASN A 21 1.02 3.05 -8.65
CA ASN A 21 1.80 1.92 -9.17
C ASN A 21 2.82 1.40 -8.16
N GLY A 22 3.30 2.24 -7.26
CA GLY A 22 4.43 1.94 -6.38
C GLY A 22 4.22 0.76 -5.45
N GLY A 23 2.98 0.49 -5.05
CA GLY A 23 2.67 -0.60 -4.13
C GLY A 23 2.57 -1.98 -4.79
N ILE A 24 2.56 -2.06 -6.12
CA ILE A 24 2.32 -3.32 -6.81
C ILE A 24 3.45 -4.34 -6.56
N ILE A 25 4.69 -3.92 -6.75
CA ILE A 25 5.84 -4.82 -6.56
C ILE A 25 5.95 -5.30 -5.12
N PRO A 26 5.96 -4.42 -4.11
CA PRO A 26 6.02 -4.89 -2.73
C PRO A 26 4.82 -5.76 -2.34
N ALA A 27 3.62 -5.44 -2.80
CA ALA A 27 2.45 -6.25 -2.51
C ALA A 27 2.57 -7.66 -3.13
N ALA A 28 3.07 -7.75 -4.35
CA ALA A 28 3.28 -9.04 -5.00
C ALA A 28 4.30 -9.89 -4.26
N ILE A 29 5.39 -9.28 -3.79
CA ILE A 29 6.41 -9.97 -3.00
C ILE A 29 5.82 -10.50 -1.71
N LEU A 30 5.08 -9.66 -0.98
CA LEU A 30 4.45 -10.06 0.28
C LEU A 30 3.43 -11.18 0.07
N ASN A 31 2.67 -11.11 -1.03
CA ASN A 31 1.63 -12.08 -1.28
C ASN A 31 2.15 -13.47 -1.65
N GLN A 32 3.42 -13.60 -1.99
CA GLN A 32 4.05 -14.92 -2.11
C GLN A 32 4.05 -15.65 -0.77
N ARG A 33 4.12 -14.90 0.33
CA ARG A 33 4.05 -15.46 1.68
C ARG A 33 2.61 -15.61 2.17
N LEU A 34 1.79 -14.59 1.91
CA LEU A 34 0.43 -14.52 2.48
C LEU A 34 -0.56 -15.37 1.70
N GLY A 35 -0.45 -15.39 0.38
CA GLY A 35 -1.32 -16.21 -0.46
C GLY A 35 -2.80 -15.85 -0.37
N VAL A 36 -3.11 -14.55 -0.25
CA VAL A 36 -4.48 -14.07 -0.11
C VAL A 36 -4.94 -13.37 -1.39
N GLU A 37 -6.20 -12.91 -1.42
CA GLU A 37 -6.72 -12.17 -2.56
C GLU A 37 -5.89 -10.91 -2.80
N PHE A 38 -5.51 -10.66 -4.07
CA PHE A 38 -4.69 -9.52 -4.47
C PHE A 38 -5.56 -8.54 -5.25
N GLN A 39 -5.63 -7.29 -4.78
CA GLN A 39 -6.39 -6.23 -5.45
C GLN A 39 -5.54 -4.98 -5.59
N ILE A 40 -5.92 -4.11 -6.51
CA ILE A 40 -5.19 -2.88 -6.81
C ILE A 40 -6.14 -1.69 -6.70
N LEU A 41 -5.68 -0.63 -6.03
CA LEU A 41 -6.32 0.69 -6.06
C LEU A 41 -5.45 1.63 -6.87
N LYS A 42 -6.02 2.22 -7.91
CA LYS A 42 -5.30 3.20 -8.74
C LYS A 42 -5.60 4.60 -8.23
N ILE A 43 -4.66 5.16 -7.49
CA ILE A 43 -4.77 6.49 -6.92
C ILE A 43 -3.66 7.35 -7.49
N ASN A 44 -4.00 8.53 -8.00
CA ASN A 44 -3.02 9.46 -8.54
C ASN A 44 -3.02 10.73 -7.71
N PHE A 45 -1.85 11.08 -7.16
CA PHE A 45 -1.65 12.30 -6.41
C PHE A 45 -0.46 13.09 -6.96
N ARG A 46 0.49 12.41 -7.63
CA ARG A 46 1.71 13.04 -8.14
C ARG A 46 1.84 12.81 -9.63
N ASP A 47 2.47 13.75 -10.32
CA ASP A 47 2.79 13.61 -11.73
C ASP A 47 4.07 12.77 -11.92
N THR A 48 4.54 12.65 -13.16
CA THR A 48 5.74 11.87 -13.49
C THR A 48 7.01 12.44 -12.87
N ASN A 49 6.98 13.72 -12.45
CA ASN A 49 8.12 14.39 -11.81
C ASN A 49 8.03 14.34 -10.29
N GLN A 50 7.11 13.56 -9.75
CA GLN A 50 6.88 13.41 -8.31
C GLN A 50 6.36 14.68 -7.64
N LYS A 51 5.81 15.60 -8.43
CA LYS A 51 5.14 16.78 -7.91
C LYS A 51 3.66 16.50 -7.74
N PRO A 52 2.98 17.11 -6.75
CA PRO A 52 1.54 16.94 -6.63
C PRO A 52 0.85 17.39 -7.91
N LYS A 53 0.10 16.47 -8.51
CA LYS A 53 -0.67 16.75 -9.73
C LYS A 53 -2.03 17.32 -9.38
N TYR A 54 -2.58 16.88 -8.27
CA TYR A 54 -3.86 17.33 -7.77
C TYR A 54 -3.69 17.87 -6.36
N GLU A 55 -4.59 18.76 -5.96
CA GLU A 55 -4.63 19.25 -4.58
C GLU A 55 -4.85 18.12 -3.59
N ASN A 56 -5.67 17.14 -3.98
CA ASN A 56 -5.94 15.93 -3.20
C ASN A 56 -5.73 14.69 -4.05
N PRO A 57 -5.46 13.52 -3.44
CA PRO A 57 -5.40 12.27 -4.18
C PRO A 57 -6.69 12.00 -4.95
N GLN A 58 -6.58 11.39 -6.12
CA GLN A 58 -7.71 11.07 -6.98
C GLN A 58 -7.77 9.58 -7.26
N LEU A 59 -8.96 8.99 -7.13
CA LEU A 59 -9.19 7.62 -7.53
C LEU A 59 -9.38 7.58 -9.05
N LEU A 60 -8.52 6.81 -9.74
CA LEU A 60 -8.54 6.74 -11.20
C LEU A 60 -9.52 5.70 -11.74
N SER A 61 -9.91 4.73 -10.92
CA SER A 61 -10.85 3.69 -11.30
C SER A 61 -11.73 3.36 -10.10
N PRO A 62 -13.00 2.97 -10.29
CA PRO A 62 -13.84 2.55 -9.16
C PRO A 62 -13.23 1.39 -8.38
N VAL A 63 -13.59 1.30 -7.10
CA VAL A 63 -13.21 0.13 -6.29
C VAL A 63 -13.98 -1.06 -6.82
N GLY A 64 -13.26 -2.04 -7.38
CA GLY A 64 -13.86 -3.16 -8.09
C GLY A 64 -13.87 -4.47 -7.32
N PHE A 65 -13.74 -4.44 -5.99
CA PHE A 65 -13.69 -5.65 -5.18
C PHE A 65 -14.50 -5.48 -3.90
N GLU A 66 -14.91 -6.60 -3.33
CA GLU A 66 -15.63 -6.60 -2.06
C GLU A 66 -14.65 -6.52 -0.89
N TYR A 67 -14.84 -5.53 -0.04
CA TYR A 67 -13.94 -5.28 1.10
C TYR A 67 -14.66 -5.28 2.45
N ARG A 68 -16.00 -5.33 2.47
CA ARG A 68 -16.74 -5.23 3.73
C ARG A 68 -16.46 -6.42 4.61
N ASP A 69 -16.28 -6.16 5.91
CA ASP A 69 -16.01 -7.15 6.95
C ASP A 69 -14.74 -7.95 6.71
N LYS A 70 -13.83 -7.46 5.86
CA LYS A 70 -12.57 -8.11 5.57
C LYS A 70 -11.40 -7.39 6.23
N THR A 71 -10.38 -8.15 6.58
CA THR A 71 -9.13 -7.62 7.11
C THR A 71 -8.16 -7.40 5.95
N ILE A 72 -7.71 -6.16 5.79
CA ILE A 72 -6.98 -5.72 4.61
C ILE A 72 -5.57 -5.28 4.99
N LEU A 73 -4.58 -5.74 4.22
CA LEU A 73 -3.25 -5.18 4.24
C LEU A 73 -3.10 -4.26 3.04
N MET A 74 -2.96 -2.96 3.31
CA MET A 74 -2.84 -1.94 2.29
C MET A 74 -1.36 -1.60 2.11
N VAL A 75 -0.86 -1.76 0.89
CA VAL A 75 0.57 -1.69 0.59
C VAL A 75 0.90 -0.50 -0.29
N GLU A 76 1.86 0.29 0.18
CA GLU A 76 2.43 1.42 -0.55
C GLU A 76 3.95 1.26 -0.56
N ASP A 77 4.64 1.82 -1.55
CA ASP A 77 6.10 1.78 -1.57
C ASP A 77 6.68 2.82 -0.61
N ARG A 78 6.18 4.05 -0.66
CA ARG A 78 6.66 5.14 0.18
C ARG A 78 5.50 5.93 0.76
N ILE A 79 5.55 6.17 2.07
CA ILE A 79 4.60 7.04 2.75
C ILE A 79 5.38 8.24 3.29
N LYS A 80 5.11 9.44 2.76
CA LYS A 80 5.71 10.69 3.26
C LYS A 80 4.75 11.45 4.14
N THR A 81 3.66 11.95 3.55
CA THR A 81 2.66 12.75 4.26
C THR A 81 1.49 11.92 4.77
N GLY A 82 1.28 10.74 4.17
CA GLY A 82 0.13 9.91 4.47
C GLY A 82 -1.12 10.28 3.69
N ALA A 83 -1.06 11.29 2.81
CA ALA A 83 -2.26 11.74 2.08
C ALA A 83 -2.88 10.62 1.24
N THR A 84 -2.05 9.91 0.47
CA THR A 84 -2.54 8.84 -0.40
C THR A 84 -3.10 7.66 0.39
N ILE A 85 -2.37 7.22 1.41
CA ILE A 85 -2.79 6.07 2.22
C ILE A 85 -4.07 6.39 3.02
N ASN A 86 -4.18 7.60 3.56
CA ASN A 86 -5.37 8.01 4.30
C ASN A 86 -6.59 8.13 3.39
N PHE A 87 -6.39 8.62 2.17
CA PHE A 87 -7.46 8.66 1.17
C PHE A 87 -7.95 7.25 0.84
N ALA A 88 -7.01 6.31 0.64
CA ALA A 88 -7.34 4.92 0.33
C ALA A 88 -8.09 4.25 1.49
N ILE A 89 -7.68 4.49 2.73
CA ILE A 89 -8.39 3.99 3.90
C ILE A 89 -9.82 4.50 3.92
N GLY A 90 -10.02 5.77 3.60
CA GLY A 90 -11.36 6.35 3.53
C GLY A 90 -12.25 5.73 2.47
N LEU A 91 -11.67 5.26 1.35
CA LEU A 91 -12.43 4.58 0.29
C LEU A 91 -12.94 3.21 0.71
N LEU A 92 -12.29 2.56 1.65
CA LEU A 92 -12.60 1.20 2.08
C LEU A 92 -13.30 1.17 3.43
N GLN A 93 -14.11 2.17 3.72
CA GLN A 93 -14.91 2.20 4.94
C GLN A 93 -15.91 1.03 4.95
N GLY A 94 -15.97 0.33 6.05
CA GLY A 94 -16.77 -0.89 6.18
C GLY A 94 -15.91 -2.15 6.20
N ALA A 95 -14.62 -2.03 5.91
CA ALA A 95 -13.69 -3.14 6.14
C ALA A 95 -13.63 -3.44 7.64
N LYS A 96 -13.41 -4.70 7.98
CA LYS A 96 -13.29 -5.10 9.39
C LYS A 96 -12.06 -4.46 10.02
N LYS A 97 -10.95 -4.46 9.32
CA LYS A 97 -9.68 -3.93 9.80
C LYS A 97 -8.80 -3.58 8.61
N ILE A 98 -8.11 -2.45 8.69
CA ILE A 98 -7.13 -2.07 7.67
C ILE A 98 -5.80 -1.81 8.37
N LYS A 99 -4.78 -2.55 7.95
CA LYS A 99 -3.40 -2.31 8.36
C LYS A 99 -2.61 -1.85 7.15
N THR A 100 -1.62 -1.03 7.39
CA THR A 100 -0.81 -0.43 6.33
C THR A 100 0.58 -1.01 6.33
N PHE A 101 1.15 -1.13 5.13
CA PHE A 101 2.53 -1.56 4.92
C PHE A 101 3.21 -0.58 3.98
N ALA A 102 4.41 -0.14 4.34
CA ALA A 102 5.26 0.66 3.48
C ALA A 102 6.65 0.02 3.42
N VAL A 103 7.24 0.04 2.22
CA VAL A 103 8.66 -0.31 2.13
C VAL A 103 9.47 0.74 2.88
N ASN A 104 9.15 2.02 2.67
CA ASN A 104 9.77 3.12 3.40
C ASN A 104 8.72 4.12 3.83
N GLY A 105 8.65 4.41 5.12
CA GLY A 105 7.73 5.38 5.67
C GLY A 105 7.13 4.94 6.99
N ASN A 106 6.17 5.71 7.49
CA ASN A 106 5.49 5.44 8.75
C ASN A 106 4.18 4.69 8.49
N ALA A 107 4.15 3.42 8.85
CA ALA A 107 3.01 2.54 8.63
C ALA A 107 2.90 1.54 9.78
N ASP A 108 1.82 0.77 9.83
CA ASP A 108 1.68 -0.31 10.83
C ASP A 108 2.81 -1.32 10.70
N TYR A 109 3.20 -1.60 9.45
CA TYR A 109 4.35 -2.44 9.13
C TYR A 109 5.23 -1.68 8.16
N ALA A 110 6.50 -1.51 8.48
CA ALA A 110 7.44 -0.82 7.61
C ALA A 110 8.79 -1.51 7.65
N LEU A 111 9.43 -1.60 6.50
CA LEU A 111 10.78 -2.17 6.42
C LEU A 111 11.83 -1.13 6.75
N TYR A 112 11.59 0.13 6.35
CA TYR A 112 12.52 1.23 6.54
C TYR A 112 11.75 2.50 6.87
N ASN A 113 12.46 3.46 7.47
CA ASN A 113 11.95 4.81 7.66
C ASN A 113 13.12 5.78 7.45
N GLU A 114 13.54 5.94 6.20
CA GLU A 114 14.72 6.68 5.81
C GLU A 114 14.35 7.80 4.84
N SER A 115 15.05 8.94 4.94
CA SER A 115 14.71 10.11 4.15
C SER A 115 15.09 10.00 2.68
N CYS A 116 16.17 9.35 2.33
CA CYS A 116 16.66 9.22 0.95
C CYS A 116 16.79 7.74 0.59
N PHE A 117 15.64 7.07 0.56
CA PHE A 117 15.62 5.64 0.33
C PHE A 117 15.56 5.31 -1.17
N ARG A 118 16.36 4.32 -1.58
CA ARG A 118 16.32 3.77 -2.93
C ARG A 118 15.75 2.35 -2.88
N PHE A 119 14.67 2.12 -3.63
CA PHE A 119 14.05 0.80 -3.66
C PHE A 119 14.91 -0.20 -4.42
N PRO A 120 14.92 -1.48 -3.99
CA PRO A 120 15.75 -2.51 -4.66
C PRO A 120 15.41 -2.70 -6.13
N TRP A 121 14.18 -2.39 -6.54
CA TRP A 121 13.74 -2.53 -7.94
C TRP A 121 13.94 -1.27 -8.77
N ASN A 122 14.45 -0.19 -8.20
CA ASN A 122 14.82 1.01 -8.94
C ASN A 122 16.22 0.83 -9.51
N ILE A 123 16.31 0.80 -10.81
CA ILE A 123 17.57 0.56 -11.52
C ILE A 123 18.06 1.87 -12.14
#